data_9df607609e88c441f6018246d8e01a3d
#
_entry.id   9df607609e88c441f6018246d8e01a3d
#
_cell.length_a   1.000
_cell.length_b   1.000
_cell.length_c   1.000
_cell.angle_alpha   90.00
_cell.angle_beta   90.00
_cell.angle_gamma   90.00
#
_symmetry.space_group_name_H-M   'P 1'
#
loop_
_entity.id
_entity.type
_entity.pdbx_description
1 polymer ?
#
loop_
_entity_poly.entity_id
_entity_poly.type
_entity_poly.pdbx_seq_one_letter_code
_entity_poly.pdbx_strand_id
1 'polypeptide(L)'
;MKRKFLAIALVGAMAVSLAACGGSGSPADGISADSAATTGEGGSSSDSLHLVNGKIEVDAPLKALAAAYEAETGVHVEIESIGGGVDIQGQLKQYFQGNNMPDIFVNGGATDFANWEGLLADMSNEAWVEDTEAEYVDVDGKVVGFPYTTEAIGLAYNADILEKAGIDPASITGPESMKAAFETLDSKKDELGLTAVIGYCAEAMNLYWSTGDHLFDVYEDEGLERDDTTYFDLLTDGGKIDKERFVKYAEMVGLFNQYSDPSLLVSCTYDQQILNFASGKYAFVTQGSWIGVTMTTNDKEQYEAAGSFKVGMLPYAFEEGQDTILTNSPSWWAVYDGDKADAAKAFLQWCSEDAGQKILVEDAGFISPFKSCKYTSVDPFAQTITDYMQAGKTSAWHFLGNKEGLAQNALGVVYQDYASGNIKDAETFTDIVSQATAQYYS
;
A
#
# COMPACT_ATOMS: atom_id res chain seq x y z
N MET A 1 -58.36 13.99 -9.88
CA MET A 1 -58.25 14.62 -11.21
C MET A 1 -57.02 14.05 -11.93
N LYS A 2 -57.23 13.51 -13.09
CA LYS A 2 -56.27 12.85 -13.97
C LYS A 2 -55.40 13.85 -14.71
N ARG A 3 -54.09 13.62 -14.86
CA ARG A 3 -53.21 14.03 -15.99
C ARG A 3 -51.94 13.21 -15.88
N LYS A 4 -51.74 12.20 -16.65
CA LYS A 4 -51.36 11.96 -18.06
C LYS A 4 -49.83 12.06 -18.25
N PHE A 5 -49.27 10.89 -18.57
CA PHE A 5 -47.92 10.58 -19.06
C PHE A 5 -47.62 11.34 -20.36
N LEU A 6 -46.32 11.65 -20.56
CA LEU A 6 -45.73 11.78 -21.89
C LEU A 6 -44.34 11.21 -21.91
N ALA A 7 -44.19 10.07 -22.57
CA ALA A 7 -42.94 9.47 -22.96
C ALA A 7 -42.54 10.04 -24.33
N ILE A 8 -41.27 10.42 -24.48
CA ILE A 8 -40.69 10.69 -25.81
C ILE A 8 -39.44 9.78 -25.96
N ALA A 9 -39.60 8.81 -26.84
CA ALA A 9 -38.53 8.01 -27.38
C ALA A 9 -37.93 8.76 -28.57
N LEU A 10 -36.57 8.89 -28.60
CA LEU A 10 -35.85 9.28 -29.83
C LEU A 10 -34.91 8.16 -30.21
N VAL A 11 -35.28 7.45 -31.26
CA VAL A 11 -34.44 6.53 -32.02
C VAL A 11 -33.78 7.36 -33.12
N GLY A 12 -32.45 7.30 -33.19
CA GLY A 12 -31.66 7.91 -34.26
C GLY A 12 -30.58 6.94 -34.71
N ALA A 13 -30.89 6.23 -35.80
CA ALA A 13 -29.94 5.43 -36.52
C ALA A 13 -29.00 6.34 -37.35
N MET A 14 -27.71 6.03 -37.38
CA MET A 14 -26.81 6.55 -38.41
C MET A 14 -26.08 5.41 -39.11
N ALA A 15 -26.30 5.40 -40.40
CA ALA A 15 -25.83 4.43 -41.37
C ALA A 15 -24.36 4.68 -41.79
N VAL A 16 -23.75 3.61 -42.16
CA VAL A 16 -22.46 3.42 -42.87
C VAL A 16 -22.41 4.23 -44.17
N SER A 17 -21.27 4.85 -44.45
CA SER A 17 -20.87 5.15 -45.84
C SER A 17 -19.40 4.84 -46.07
N LEU A 18 -19.19 3.74 -46.82
CA LEU A 18 -17.96 3.51 -47.58
C LEU A 18 -18.03 4.38 -48.86
N ALA A 19 -16.94 5.02 -49.18
CA ALA A 19 -16.67 5.44 -50.56
C ALA A 19 -15.16 5.34 -50.87
N ALA A 20 -14.84 4.47 -51.79
CA ALA A 20 -13.55 4.33 -52.45
C ALA A 20 -13.53 5.21 -53.70
N CYS A 21 -12.33 5.68 -54.11
CA CYS A 21 -11.83 6.00 -55.44
C CYS A 21 -10.59 6.88 -55.27
N GLY A 22 -9.37 6.62 -55.73
CA GLY A 22 -8.96 6.03 -57.01
C GLY A 22 -8.17 7.08 -57.80
N GLY A 23 -6.90 6.80 -58.17
CA GLY A 23 -6.27 7.51 -59.30
C GLY A 23 -4.85 8.04 -59.01
N SER A 24 -3.86 7.27 -59.30
CA SER A 24 -2.85 7.28 -60.39
C SER A 24 -1.76 8.37 -60.36
N GLY A 25 -0.50 7.90 -60.43
CA GLY A 25 0.68 8.67 -60.91
C GLY A 25 2.01 8.15 -60.38
N SER A 26 2.62 7.19 -61.13
CA SER A 26 4.07 6.88 -61.11
C SER A 26 4.82 7.84 -62.07
N PRO A 27 6.19 7.90 -62.13
CA PRO A 27 7.15 6.82 -61.89
C PRO A 27 8.52 7.18 -61.28
N ALA A 28 9.22 6.12 -60.89
CA ALA A 28 10.64 5.81 -60.99
C ALA A 28 11.69 6.61 -60.21
N ASP A 29 12.44 5.93 -59.34
CA ASP A 29 13.78 5.43 -59.68
C ASP A 29 14.26 4.42 -58.62
N GLY A 30 14.86 3.32 -59.09
CA GLY A 30 15.28 2.20 -58.29
C GLY A 30 16.63 2.38 -57.64
N ILE A 31 16.78 1.76 -56.48
CA ILE A 31 18.08 1.27 -55.96
C ILE A 31 17.83 -0.12 -55.38
N SER A 32 18.55 -1.10 -55.91
CA SER A 32 18.60 -2.48 -55.47
C SER A 32 19.10 -2.58 -54.04
N ALA A 33 18.35 -3.21 -53.15
CA ALA A 33 18.85 -3.67 -51.87
C ALA A 33 19.11 -5.16 -51.94
N ASP A 34 20.36 -5.49 -51.82
CA ASP A 34 20.89 -6.83 -51.69
C ASP A 34 20.42 -7.43 -50.36
N SER A 35 19.63 -8.47 -50.40
CA SER A 35 19.16 -9.19 -49.21
C SER A 35 20.22 -10.19 -48.80
N ALA A 36 21.11 -9.81 -47.90
CA ALA A 36 21.87 -10.76 -47.14
C ALA A 36 20.98 -11.30 -46.02
N ALA A 37 20.45 -12.49 -46.23
CA ALA A 37 19.83 -13.30 -45.21
C ALA A 37 20.94 -13.78 -44.25
N THR A 38 21.11 -13.07 -43.13
CA THR A 38 21.77 -13.63 -41.95
C THR A 38 20.76 -14.52 -41.26
N THR A 39 20.95 -15.82 -41.41
CA THR A 39 20.36 -16.84 -40.53
C THR A 39 20.99 -16.68 -39.16
N GLY A 40 20.41 -15.80 -38.37
CA GLY A 40 20.59 -15.84 -36.92
C GLY A 40 19.80 -17.04 -36.41
N GLU A 41 20.47 -18.00 -35.88
CA GLU A 41 19.86 -19.08 -35.09
C GLU A 41 19.01 -18.42 -34.01
N GLY A 42 17.69 -18.62 -34.12
CA GLY A 42 16.76 -18.23 -33.07
C GLY A 42 17.07 -19.04 -31.83
N GLY A 43 17.70 -18.41 -30.83
CA GLY A 43 17.68 -18.89 -29.47
C GLY A 43 16.23 -19.07 -29.06
N SER A 44 15.90 -20.24 -28.61
CA SER A 44 14.59 -20.63 -28.08
C SER A 44 14.11 -19.59 -27.05
N SER A 45 12.93 -19.05 -27.23
CA SER A 45 12.27 -18.09 -26.31
C SER A 45 11.79 -18.75 -24.99
N SER A 46 12.50 -19.76 -24.50
CA SER A 46 12.16 -20.47 -23.26
C SER A 46 12.58 -19.74 -21.97
N ASP A 47 13.39 -18.69 -22.07
CA ASP A 47 14.10 -18.12 -20.93
C ASP A 47 13.66 -16.68 -20.59
N SER A 48 12.47 -16.24 -21.02
CA SER A 48 11.95 -14.95 -20.60
C SER A 48 10.87 -15.14 -19.53
N LEU A 49 10.96 -14.38 -18.44
CA LEU A 49 9.99 -14.32 -17.37
C LEU A 49 9.09 -13.09 -17.55
N HIS A 50 7.86 -13.17 -17.04
CA HIS A 50 6.94 -12.04 -16.94
C HIS A 50 6.57 -11.82 -15.48
N LEU A 51 6.85 -10.61 -14.93
CA LEU A 51 6.51 -10.20 -13.59
C LEU A 51 5.47 -9.08 -13.64
N VAL A 52 4.30 -9.32 -13.02
CA VAL A 52 3.28 -8.30 -12.77
C VAL A 52 3.46 -7.75 -11.37
N ASN A 53 3.77 -6.45 -11.27
CA ASN A 53 3.99 -5.69 -10.04
C ASN A 53 2.84 -4.73 -9.77
N GLY A 54 2.49 -4.52 -8.49
CA GLY A 54 1.41 -3.64 -8.05
C GLY A 54 1.80 -2.19 -7.75
N LYS A 55 3.11 -1.87 -7.72
CA LYS A 55 3.63 -0.55 -7.36
C LYS A 55 4.15 0.17 -8.61
N ILE A 56 3.33 1.09 -9.15
CA ILE A 56 3.67 1.83 -10.38
C ILE A 56 4.79 2.85 -10.17
N GLU A 57 4.95 3.35 -8.95
CA GLU A 57 5.97 4.31 -8.54
C GLU A 57 7.40 3.77 -8.65
N VAL A 58 7.57 2.46 -8.62
CA VAL A 58 8.87 1.78 -8.71
C VAL A 58 9.11 1.05 -10.04
N ASP A 59 8.31 1.31 -11.06
CA ASP A 59 8.42 0.67 -12.38
C ASP A 59 9.83 0.79 -12.99
N ALA A 60 10.41 1.97 -12.96
CA ALA A 60 11.74 2.21 -13.53
C ALA A 60 12.87 1.47 -12.76
N PRO A 61 12.94 1.50 -11.42
CA PRO A 61 13.87 0.66 -10.66
C PRO A 61 13.69 -0.85 -10.88
N LEU A 62 12.45 -1.35 -10.99
CA LEU A 62 12.22 -2.77 -11.25
C LEU A 62 12.67 -3.17 -12.66
N LYS A 63 12.53 -2.31 -13.67
CA LYS A 63 13.12 -2.53 -14.99
C LYS A 63 14.64 -2.53 -14.96
N ALA A 64 15.26 -1.71 -14.11
CA ALA A 64 16.71 -1.75 -13.88
C ALA A 64 17.14 -3.05 -13.17
N LEU A 65 16.35 -3.55 -12.20
CA LEU A 65 16.53 -4.83 -11.55
C LEU A 65 16.53 -5.98 -12.58
N ALA A 66 15.50 -6.01 -13.44
CA ALA A 66 15.38 -6.99 -14.52
C ALA A 66 16.58 -6.95 -15.48
N ALA A 67 17.00 -5.76 -15.90
CA ALA A 67 18.15 -5.59 -16.79
C ALA A 67 19.49 -6.05 -16.14
N ALA A 68 19.65 -5.84 -14.84
CA ALA A 68 20.82 -6.30 -14.09
C ALA A 68 20.86 -7.84 -14.01
N TYR A 69 19.70 -8.46 -13.73
CA TYR A 69 19.57 -9.92 -13.73
C TYR A 69 19.85 -10.53 -15.12
N GLU A 70 19.29 -9.93 -16.18
CA GLU A 70 19.55 -10.38 -17.55
C GLU A 70 21.03 -10.25 -17.94
N ALA A 71 21.70 -9.17 -17.53
CA ALA A 71 23.13 -8.98 -17.79
C ALA A 71 24.01 -10.04 -17.11
N GLU A 72 23.60 -10.54 -15.95
CA GLU A 72 24.35 -11.56 -15.19
C GLU A 72 24.03 -12.99 -15.64
N THR A 73 22.74 -13.28 -15.92
CA THR A 73 22.26 -14.66 -16.12
C THR A 73 21.89 -14.98 -17.58
N GLY A 74 21.63 -13.94 -18.37
CA GLY A 74 21.08 -14.07 -19.73
C GLY A 74 19.57 -14.31 -19.79
N VAL A 75 18.87 -14.32 -18.64
CA VAL A 75 17.42 -14.51 -18.56
C VAL A 75 16.74 -13.14 -18.58
N HIS A 76 15.89 -12.91 -19.56
CA HIS A 76 15.09 -11.69 -19.67
C HIS A 76 13.89 -11.72 -18.70
N VAL A 77 13.61 -10.62 -18.02
CA VAL A 77 12.42 -10.45 -17.17
C VAL A 77 11.64 -9.23 -17.66
N GLU A 78 10.45 -9.46 -18.18
CA GLU A 78 9.50 -8.40 -18.52
C GLU A 78 8.81 -7.91 -17.25
N ILE A 79 8.90 -6.59 -16.99
CA ILE A 79 8.21 -5.95 -15.86
C ILE A 79 6.97 -5.24 -16.36
N GLU A 80 5.81 -5.65 -15.85
CA GLU A 80 4.53 -4.98 -16.04
C GLU A 80 4.05 -4.42 -14.71
N SER A 81 3.99 -3.10 -14.57
CA SER A 81 3.50 -2.44 -13.36
C SER A 81 2.06 -1.99 -13.55
N ILE A 82 1.16 -2.52 -12.71
CA ILE A 82 -0.27 -2.24 -12.72
C ILE A 82 -0.63 -1.65 -11.36
N GLY A 83 -1.30 -0.50 -11.34
CA GLY A 83 -1.67 0.15 -10.08
C GLY A 83 -2.59 1.35 -10.33
N GLY A 84 -2.67 2.27 -9.36
CA GLY A 84 -3.47 3.47 -9.51
C GLY A 84 -4.98 3.23 -9.56
N GLY A 85 -5.47 2.22 -8.83
CA GLY A 85 -6.90 1.89 -8.77
C GLY A 85 -7.37 0.86 -9.81
N VAL A 86 -6.43 0.25 -10.55
CA VAL A 86 -6.74 -0.89 -11.43
C VAL A 86 -6.94 -2.14 -10.59
N ASP A 87 -7.98 -2.92 -10.89
CA ASP A 87 -8.21 -4.24 -10.29
C ASP A 87 -7.17 -5.25 -10.81
N ILE A 88 -6.09 -5.41 -10.06
CA ILE A 88 -4.98 -6.30 -10.40
C ILE A 88 -5.46 -7.76 -10.44
N GLN A 89 -6.24 -8.19 -9.45
CA GLN A 89 -6.74 -9.56 -9.39
C GLN A 89 -7.69 -9.87 -10.55
N GLY A 90 -8.52 -8.92 -10.95
CA GLY A 90 -9.34 -9.03 -12.16
C GLY A 90 -8.51 -9.17 -13.42
N GLN A 91 -7.41 -8.43 -13.54
CA GLN A 91 -6.48 -8.55 -14.67
C GLN A 91 -5.76 -9.90 -14.67
N LEU A 92 -5.27 -10.37 -13.54
CA LEU A 92 -4.63 -11.69 -13.41
C LEU A 92 -5.59 -12.83 -13.79
N LYS A 93 -6.87 -12.73 -13.38
CA LYS A 93 -7.91 -13.70 -13.79
C LYS A 93 -8.12 -13.71 -15.31
N GLN A 94 -8.00 -12.55 -15.99
CA GLN A 94 -8.07 -12.50 -17.46
C GLN A 94 -6.83 -13.15 -18.11
N TYR A 95 -5.63 -12.94 -17.57
CA TYR A 95 -4.42 -13.62 -18.02
C TYR A 95 -4.54 -15.14 -17.89
N PHE A 96 -5.01 -15.59 -16.74
CA PHE A 96 -5.24 -17.02 -16.49
C PHE A 96 -6.23 -17.63 -17.48
N GLN A 97 -7.38 -16.98 -17.74
CA GLN A 97 -8.37 -17.42 -18.71
C GLN A 97 -7.82 -17.44 -20.16
N GLY A 98 -6.89 -16.53 -20.44
CA GLY A 98 -6.20 -16.45 -21.74
C GLY A 98 -5.04 -17.44 -21.91
N ASN A 99 -4.74 -18.30 -20.92
CA ASN A 99 -3.52 -19.12 -20.85
C ASN A 99 -2.24 -18.30 -21.02
N ASN A 100 -2.19 -17.12 -20.43
CA ASN A 100 -1.10 -16.17 -20.51
C ASN A 100 -0.78 -15.63 -19.11
N MET A 101 -0.82 -16.52 -18.09
CA MET A 101 -0.53 -16.15 -16.72
C MET A 101 0.92 -15.66 -16.60
N PRO A 102 1.19 -14.53 -15.92
CA PRO A 102 2.56 -14.13 -15.60
C PRO A 102 3.25 -15.19 -14.74
N ASP A 103 4.56 -15.32 -14.90
CA ASP A 103 5.37 -16.28 -14.14
C ASP A 103 5.52 -15.85 -12.68
N ILE A 104 5.54 -14.52 -12.43
CA ILE A 104 5.60 -13.91 -11.11
C ILE A 104 4.55 -12.81 -11.03
N PHE A 105 3.80 -12.73 -9.93
CA PHE A 105 2.78 -11.71 -9.79
C PHE A 105 2.50 -11.35 -8.34
N VAL A 106 2.02 -10.13 -8.14
CA VAL A 106 1.74 -9.58 -6.81
C VAL A 106 0.43 -10.10 -6.23
N ASN A 107 0.45 -10.42 -4.94
CA ASN A 107 -0.73 -10.69 -4.10
C ASN A 107 -0.65 -9.85 -2.82
N GLY A 108 -1.78 -9.26 -2.42
CA GLY A 108 -1.89 -8.32 -1.30
C GLY A 108 -2.38 -8.94 0.01
N GLY A 109 -2.43 -10.26 0.14
CA GLY A 109 -2.86 -10.90 1.38
C GLY A 109 -3.69 -12.16 1.16
N ALA A 110 -4.33 -12.66 2.23
CA ALA A 110 -4.99 -13.97 2.26
C ALA A 110 -6.05 -14.13 1.16
N THR A 111 -6.87 -13.12 0.93
CA THR A 111 -7.92 -13.15 -0.11
C THR A 111 -7.35 -13.28 -1.51
N ASP A 112 -6.26 -12.55 -1.80
CA ASP A 112 -5.60 -12.63 -3.10
C ASP A 112 -4.97 -14.01 -3.30
N PHE A 113 -4.27 -14.52 -2.28
CA PHE A 113 -3.67 -15.85 -2.34
C PHE A 113 -4.72 -16.96 -2.50
N ALA A 114 -5.88 -16.83 -1.86
CA ALA A 114 -6.98 -17.79 -2.00
C ALA A 114 -7.51 -17.90 -3.45
N ASN A 115 -7.41 -16.83 -4.26
CA ASN A 115 -7.77 -16.89 -5.68
C ASN A 115 -6.89 -17.86 -6.49
N TRP A 116 -5.68 -18.14 -5.99
CA TRP A 116 -4.64 -18.91 -6.69
C TRP A 116 -4.27 -20.20 -5.96
N GLU A 117 -5.08 -20.66 -4.99
CA GLU A 117 -4.85 -21.90 -4.25
C GLU A 117 -4.60 -23.06 -5.18
N GLY A 118 -3.54 -23.83 -4.94
CA GLY A 118 -3.15 -24.98 -5.75
C GLY A 118 -2.50 -24.65 -7.10
N LEU A 119 -2.28 -23.34 -7.41
CA LEU A 119 -1.64 -22.87 -8.64
C LEU A 119 -0.30 -22.17 -8.38
N LEU A 120 0.13 -22.06 -7.12
CA LEU A 120 1.36 -21.39 -6.72
C LEU A 120 2.48 -22.38 -6.43
N ALA A 121 3.67 -22.04 -6.87
CA ALA A 121 4.87 -22.84 -6.60
C ALA A 121 5.26 -22.75 -5.11
N ASP A 122 5.61 -23.89 -4.54
CA ASP A 122 6.15 -23.99 -3.19
C ASP A 122 7.60 -23.49 -3.16
N MET A 123 7.87 -22.47 -2.36
CA MET A 123 9.17 -21.84 -2.17
C MET A 123 9.79 -22.15 -0.80
N SER A 124 9.20 -23.04 -0.01
CA SER A 124 9.63 -23.33 1.38
C SER A 124 11.09 -23.78 1.50
N ASN A 125 11.69 -24.27 0.41
CA ASN A 125 13.08 -24.75 0.41
C ASN A 125 14.06 -23.73 -0.20
N GLU A 126 13.62 -22.54 -0.58
CA GLU A 126 14.49 -21.49 -1.10
C GLU A 126 15.35 -20.89 0.02
N ALA A 127 16.61 -20.57 -0.27
CA ALA A 127 17.54 -20.14 0.77
C ALA A 127 17.17 -18.81 1.43
N TRP A 128 16.46 -17.94 0.72
CA TRP A 128 15.99 -16.65 1.24
C TRP A 128 14.97 -16.79 2.39
N VAL A 129 14.27 -17.93 2.50
CA VAL A 129 13.22 -18.14 3.53
C VAL A 129 13.79 -18.06 4.94
N GLU A 130 15.00 -18.55 5.18
CA GLU A 130 15.67 -18.49 6.49
C GLU A 130 16.12 -17.07 6.86
N ASP A 131 16.20 -16.15 5.88
CA ASP A 131 16.72 -14.80 6.05
C ASP A 131 15.62 -13.74 6.31
N THR A 132 14.36 -14.15 6.37
CA THR A 132 13.22 -13.25 6.61
C THR A 132 12.25 -13.83 7.64
N GLU A 133 11.31 -13.02 8.09
CA GLU A 133 10.13 -13.37 8.89
C GLU A 133 8.85 -12.78 8.25
N ALA A 134 8.96 -12.36 6.99
CA ALA A 134 7.89 -11.68 6.27
C ALA A 134 7.39 -12.46 5.05
N GLU A 135 7.78 -13.74 4.92
CA GLU A 135 7.26 -14.62 3.89
C GLU A 135 5.76 -14.85 4.05
N TYR A 136 5.03 -15.07 2.95
CA TYR A 136 3.64 -15.49 3.04
C TYR A 136 3.54 -17.02 3.04
N VAL A 137 2.93 -17.55 4.10
CA VAL A 137 2.67 -18.98 4.28
C VAL A 137 1.19 -19.26 4.03
N ASP A 138 0.90 -20.23 3.17
CA ASP A 138 -0.47 -20.65 2.87
C ASP A 138 -1.09 -21.54 3.98
N VAL A 139 -2.35 -21.90 3.80
CA VAL A 139 -3.10 -22.74 4.76
C VAL A 139 -2.54 -24.17 4.90
N ASP A 140 -1.72 -24.63 3.94
CA ASP A 140 -1.04 -25.91 3.96
C ASP A 140 0.35 -25.83 4.61
N GLY A 141 0.79 -24.65 5.04
CA GLY A 141 2.09 -24.39 5.64
C GLY A 141 3.23 -24.27 4.62
N LYS A 142 2.92 -24.00 3.36
CA LYS A 142 3.92 -23.74 2.31
C LYS A 142 4.22 -22.26 2.18
N VAL A 143 5.47 -21.90 1.95
CA VAL A 143 5.85 -20.55 1.57
C VAL A 143 5.51 -20.35 0.10
N VAL A 144 4.55 -19.44 -0.17
CA VAL A 144 4.06 -19.14 -1.53
C VAL A 144 4.18 -17.67 -1.91
N GLY A 145 4.68 -16.82 -1.02
CA GLY A 145 4.88 -15.39 -1.28
C GLY A 145 6.27 -14.91 -0.87
N PHE A 146 6.96 -14.28 -1.82
CA PHE A 146 8.26 -13.63 -1.62
C PHE A 146 8.04 -12.19 -1.16
N PRO A 147 8.52 -11.78 0.03
CA PRO A 147 8.42 -10.42 0.50
C PRO A 147 9.47 -9.56 -0.22
N TYR A 148 9.06 -8.46 -0.84
CA TYR A 148 9.99 -7.60 -1.57
C TYR A 148 10.27 -6.26 -0.87
N THR A 149 9.45 -5.88 0.10
CA THR A 149 9.64 -4.69 0.94
C THR A 149 8.91 -4.84 2.27
N THR A 150 9.36 -4.10 3.28
CA THR A 150 8.63 -3.87 4.52
C THR A 150 8.06 -2.47 4.52
N GLU A 151 6.82 -2.32 4.97
CA GLU A 151 6.20 -1.04 5.24
C GLU A 151 5.70 -0.98 6.68
N ALA A 152 5.43 0.23 7.17
CA ALA A 152 4.96 0.44 8.52
C ALA A 152 3.72 1.33 8.55
N ILE A 153 2.79 1.01 9.45
CA ILE A 153 1.69 1.86 9.88
C ILE A 153 2.06 2.42 11.26
N GLY A 154 1.94 3.72 11.40
CA GLY A 154 2.18 4.46 12.63
C GLY A 154 1.86 5.93 12.43
N LEU A 155 1.86 6.70 13.49
CA LEU A 155 1.61 8.14 13.42
C LEU A 155 2.87 8.85 12.91
N ALA A 156 2.91 9.13 11.62
CA ALA A 156 4.02 9.84 10.99
C ALA A 156 4.07 11.30 11.45
N TYR A 157 5.27 11.84 11.68
CA TYR A 157 5.44 13.20 12.18
C TYR A 157 6.57 13.97 11.49
N ASN A 158 6.44 15.30 11.51
CA ASN A 158 7.47 16.26 11.12
C ASN A 158 8.30 16.61 12.35
N ALA A 159 9.52 16.07 12.41
CA ALA A 159 10.40 16.24 13.57
C ALA A 159 10.81 17.70 13.80
N ASP A 160 11.00 18.48 12.74
CA ASP A 160 11.41 19.88 12.83
C ASP A 160 10.30 20.75 13.43
N ILE A 161 9.04 20.44 13.16
CA ILE A 161 7.88 21.12 13.77
C ILE A 161 7.77 20.75 15.25
N LEU A 162 7.92 19.47 15.61
CA LEU A 162 7.90 19.04 17.00
C LEU A 162 9.01 19.68 17.82
N GLU A 163 10.24 19.74 17.29
CA GLU A 163 11.36 20.41 17.90
C GLU A 163 11.09 21.92 18.14
N LYS A 164 10.57 22.62 17.12
CA LYS A 164 10.20 24.05 17.23
C LYS A 164 9.09 24.27 18.27
N ALA A 165 8.17 23.32 18.41
CA ALA A 165 7.12 23.35 19.42
C ALA A 165 7.63 23.04 20.84
N GLY A 166 8.83 22.45 20.96
CA GLY A 166 9.42 21.98 22.20
C GLY A 166 8.85 20.62 22.66
N ILE A 167 8.43 19.79 21.69
CA ILE A 167 7.87 18.46 21.94
C ILE A 167 8.93 17.41 21.57
N ASP A 168 9.27 16.57 22.55
CA ASP A 168 10.05 15.36 22.30
C ASP A 168 9.08 14.25 21.82
N PRO A 169 9.20 13.73 20.57
CA PRO A 169 8.34 12.66 20.11
C PRO A 169 8.35 11.43 21.01
N ALA A 170 9.48 11.09 21.63
CA ALA A 170 9.58 9.97 22.56
C ALA A 170 8.76 10.16 23.86
N SER A 171 8.28 11.37 24.13
CA SER A 171 7.40 11.63 25.28
C SER A 171 5.92 11.33 25.02
N ILE A 172 5.55 11.04 23.76
CA ILE A 172 4.17 10.70 23.38
C ILE A 172 4.01 9.17 23.51
N THR A 173 3.55 8.74 24.69
CA THR A 173 3.50 7.33 25.10
C THR A 173 2.10 6.84 25.49
N GLY A 174 1.09 7.69 25.32
CA GLY A 174 -0.28 7.37 25.67
C GLY A 174 -1.23 8.52 25.36
N PRO A 175 -2.54 8.34 25.59
CA PRO A 175 -3.59 9.28 25.21
C PRO A 175 -3.40 10.69 25.77
N GLU A 176 -3.05 10.81 27.04
CA GLU A 176 -2.88 12.11 27.70
C GLU A 176 -1.67 12.88 27.16
N SER A 177 -0.55 12.20 26.89
CA SER A 177 0.64 12.82 26.31
C SER A 177 0.41 13.23 24.85
N MET A 178 -0.31 12.44 24.06
CA MET A 178 -0.71 12.78 22.71
C MET A 178 -1.61 14.01 22.69
N LYS A 179 -2.64 14.04 23.53
CA LYS A 179 -3.52 15.20 23.66
C LYS A 179 -2.77 16.46 24.04
N ALA A 180 -1.86 16.39 25.01
CA ALA A 180 -1.04 17.53 25.42
C ALA A 180 -0.13 18.04 24.28
N ALA A 181 0.42 17.13 23.46
CA ALA A 181 1.19 17.49 22.28
C ALA A 181 0.31 18.20 21.24
N PHE A 182 -0.89 17.70 20.97
CA PHE A 182 -1.84 18.29 20.02
C PHE A 182 -2.30 19.68 20.49
N GLU A 183 -2.64 19.85 21.77
CA GLU A 183 -3.00 21.16 22.36
C GLU A 183 -1.84 22.16 22.24
N THR A 184 -0.61 21.71 22.48
CA THR A 184 0.59 22.55 22.33
C THR A 184 0.76 23.01 20.89
N LEU A 185 0.66 22.12 19.91
CA LEU A 185 0.80 22.42 18.49
C LEU A 185 -0.34 23.35 18.00
N ASP A 186 -1.58 23.10 18.41
CA ASP A 186 -2.70 23.95 18.02
C ASP A 186 -2.57 25.38 18.58
N SER A 187 -2.09 25.52 19.82
CA SER A 187 -1.83 26.82 20.42
C SER A 187 -0.74 27.62 19.70
N LYS A 188 0.18 26.96 18.99
CA LYS A 188 1.29 27.53 18.23
C LYS A 188 1.08 27.44 16.71
N LYS A 189 -0.11 27.04 16.27
CA LYS A 189 -0.40 26.71 14.87
C LYS A 189 0.03 27.83 13.90
N ASP A 190 -0.35 29.07 14.17
CA ASP A 190 0.00 30.21 13.34
C ASP A 190 1.54 30.49 13.32
N GLU A 191 2.21 30.37 14.48
CA GLU A 191 3.65 30.54 14.60
C GLU A 191 4.42 29.48 13.81
N LEU A 192 3.93 28.24 13.84
CA LEU A 192 4.52 27.09 13.15
C LEU A 192 4.14 27.00 11.67
N GLY A 193 3.21 27.83 11.20
CA GLY A 193 2.70 27.83 9.83
C GLY A 193 1.84 26.62 9.47
N LEU A 194 1.22 25.98 10.48
CA LEU A 194 0.36 24.81 10.30
C LEU A 194 -1.04 25.22 9.83
N THR A 195 -1.61 24.43 8.93
CA THR A 195 -3.03 24.46 8.58
C THR A 195 -3.85 23.68 9.60
N ALA A 196 -3.34 22.51 10.02
CA ALA A 196 -3.90 21.67 11.05
C ALA A 196 -2.78 20.96 11.82
N VAL A 197 -3.08 20.41 13.00
CA VAL A 197 -2.11 19.62 13.77
C VAL A 197 -1.84 18.30 13.09
N ILE A 198 -2.90 17.66 12.58
CA ILE A 198 -2.83 16.34 11.95
C ILE A 198 -3.52 16.33 10.59
N GLY A 199 -2.92 15.68 9.62
CA GLY A 199 -3.51 15.35 8.34
C GLY A 199 -4.24 14.01 8.43
N TYR A 200 -5.42 13.98 9.08
CA TYR A 200 -6.33 12.85 9.08
C TYR A 200 -7.48 13.12 8.12
N CYS A 201 -7.90 12.11 7.37
CA CYS A 201 -9.01 12.18 6.43
C CYS A 201 -9.84 10.90 6.50
N ALA A 202 -11.17 11.06 6.61
CA ALA A 202 -12.15 9.97 6.64
C ALA A 202 -13.10 10.05 5.43
N GLU A 203 -12.55 10.20 4.22
CA GLU A 203 -13.33 10.17 2.97
C GLU A 203 -13.63 8.71 2.61
N ALA A 204 -14.93 8.34 2.55
CA ALA A 204 -15.36 6.95 2.52
C ALA A 204 -15.32 6.28 1.13
N MET A 205 -15.16 7.04 0.04
CA MET A 205 -15.25 6.47 -1.31
C MET A 205 -13.89 6.03 -1.87
N ASN A 206 -12.83 6.82 -1.61
CA ASN A 206 -11.52 6.61 -2.18
C ASN A 206 -10.44 6.39 -1.11
N LEU A 207 -10.70 6.79 0.15
CA LEU A 207 -9.78 6.63 1.28
C LEU A 207 -10.31 5.69 2.37
N TYR A 208 -11.35 4.88 2.08
CA TYR A 208 -11.89 3.88 3.01
C TYR A 208 -10.80 2.94 3.56
N TRP A 209 -9.81 2.60 2.74
CA TRP A 209 -8.69 1.74 3.11
C TRP A 209 -7.79 2.39 4.18
N SER A 210 -7.60 3.70 4.13
CA SER A 210 -6.79 4.41 5.12
C SER A 210 -7.40 4.36 6.52
N THR A 211 -8.74 4.41 6.61
CA THR A 211 -9.45 4.35 7.91
C THR A 211 -9.90 2.94 8.26
N GLY A 212 -10.49 2.21 7.32
CA GLY A 212 -11.15 0.93 7.57
C GLY A 212 -10.23 -0.30 7.49
N ASP A 213 -9.06 -0.17 6.85
CA ASP A 213 -8.00 -1.17 6.92
C ASP A 213 -6.90 -0.68 7.86
N HIS A 214 -6.08 0.27 7.46
CA HIS A 214 -4.86 0.64 8.17
C HIS A 214 -5.09 1.25 9.56
N LEU A 215 -6.00 2.20 9.70
CA LEU A 215 -6.26 2.78 11.03
C LEU A 215 -7.08 1.83 11.92
N PHE A 216 -7.95 1.00 11.34
CA PHE A 216 -8.66 -0.04 12.07
C PHE A 216 -7.71 -1.14 12.59
N ASP A 217 -6.66 -1.49 11.82
CA ASP A 217 -5.60 -2.40 12.22
C ASP A 217 -4.85 -1.95 13.48
N VAL A 218 -4.76 -0.64 13.71
CA VAL A 218 -4.23 -0.09 14.97
C VAL A 218 -5.03 -0.61 16.18
N TYR A 219 -6.37 -0.70 16.06
CA TYR A 219 -7.19 -1.33 17.10
C TYR A 219 -6.90 -2.83 17.20
N GLU A 220 -6.69 -3.52 16.07
CA GLU A 220 -6.47 -4.96 16.06
C GLU A 220 -5.10 -5.32 16.65
N ASP A 221 -4.04 -4.59 16.31
CA ASP A 221 -2.67 -5.08 16.50
C ASP A 221 -1.76 -4.23 17.39
N GLU A 222 -2.00 -2.92 17.53
CA GLU A 222 -1.01 -2.08 18.24
C GLU A 222 -0.82 -2.50 19.68
N GLY A 223 0.44 -2.63 20.09
CA GLY A 223 0.84 -3.04 21.43
C GLY A 223 0.81 -4.55 21.66
N LEU A 224 0.50 -5.36 20.63
CA LEU A 224 0.52 -6.82 20.70
C LEU A 224 1.82 -7.39 20.11
N GLU A 225 2.21 -8.58 20.57
CA GLU A 225 3.23 -9.39 19.91
C GLU A 225 2.74 -9.77 18.51
N ARG A 226 3.67 -10.00 17.57
CA ARG A 226 3.34 -10.21 16.15
C ARG A 226 2.47 -11.45 15.87
N ASP A 227 2.49 -12.44 16.74
CA ASP A 227 1.70 -13.68 16.66
C ASP A 227 0.44 -13.68 17.54
N ASP A 228 0.14 -12.56 18.21
CA ASP A 228 -1.07 -12.41 19.03
C ASP A 228 -2.24 -11.94 18.15
N THR A 229 -3.16 -12.84 17.84
CA THR A 229 -4.34 -12.63 17.02
C THR A 229 -5.61 -12.32 17.82
N THR A 230 -5.49 -11.93 19.09
CA THR A 230 -6.62 -11.81 20.04
C THR A 230 -7.80 -11.02 19.47
N TYR A 231 -7.57 -9.83 18.91
CA TYR A 231 -8.66 -8.98 18.41
C TYR A 231 -9.06 -9.31 16.97
N PHE A 232 -8.13 -9.79 16.16
CA PHE A 232 -8.40 -10.33 14.85
C PHE A 232 -9.30 -11.58 14.93
N ASP A 233 -9.02 -12.50 15.86
CA ASP A 233 -9.85 -13.71 16.08
C ASP A 233 -11.27 -13.34 16.54
N LEU A 234 -11.44 -12.32 17.37
CA LEU A 234 -12.76 -11.80 17.73
C LEU A 234 -13.53 -11.32 16.51
N LEU A 235 -12.85 -10.56 15.62
CA LEU A 235 -13.46 -10.03 14.41
C LEU A 235 -13.84 -11.16 13.45
N THR A 236 -12.98 -12.13 13.22
CA THR A 236 -13.25 -13.27 12.31
C THR A 236 -14.30 -14.23 12.89
N ASP A 237 -14.46 -14.31 14.22
CA ASP A 237 -15.55 -15.04 14.88
C ASP A 237 -16.86 -14.23 14.90
N GLY A 238 -17.42 -13.97 13.73
CA GLY A 238 -18.73 -13.31 13.56
C GLY A 238 -18.74 -11.81 13.79
N GLY A 239 -17.64 -11.12 13.48
CA GLY A 239 -17.55 -9.66 13.47
C GLY A 239 -17.59 -9.00 14.86
N LYS A 240 -17.11 -9.71 15.88
CA LYS A 240 -17.07 -9.20 17.25
C LYS A 240 -15.89 -8.24 17.42
N ILE A 241 -16.06 -7.22 18.25
CA ILE A 241 -14.99 -6.33 18.71
C ILE A 241 -14.95 -6.30 20.23
N ASP A 242 -13.74 -6.09 20.80
CA ASP A 242 -13.59 -5.74 22.21
C ASP A 242 -13.95 -4.26 22.39
N LYS A 243 -15.13 -4.00 22.97
CA LYS A 243 -15.65 -2.64 23.11
C LYS A 243 -14.87 -1.78 24.09
N GLU A 244 -14.25 -2.39 25.10
CA GLU A 244 -13.47 -1.63 26.09
C GLU A 244 -12.19 -1.07 25.46
N ARG A 245 -11.48 -1.88 24.68
CA ARG A 245 -10.33 -1.45 23.89
C ARG A 245 -10.75 -0.47 22.79
N PHE A 246 -11.84 -0.79 22.06
CA PHE A 246 -12.28 0.01 20.92
C PHE A 246 -12.72 1.42 21.32
N VAL A 247 -13.33 1.62 22.50
CA VAL A 247 -13.68 2.97 23.00
C VAL A 247 -12.45 3.85 23.16
N LYS A 248 -11.35 3.33 23.70
CA LYS A 248 -10.09 4.08 23.83
C LYS A 248 -9.51 4.47 22.47
N TYR A 249 -9.51 3.52 21.55
CA TYR A 249 -9.14 3.77 20.15
C TYR A 249 -10.06 4.83 19.50
N ALA A 250 -11.37 4.74 19.71
CA ALA A 250 -12.35 5.69 19.20
C ALA A 250 -12.17 7.12 19.79
N GLU A 251 -11.73 7.25 21.04
CA GLU A 251 -11.37 8.53 21.66
C GLU A 251 -10.17 9.17 20.94
N MET A 252 -9.15 8.38 20.59
CA MET A 252 -8.02 8.84 19.76
C MET A 252 -8.49 9.30 18.36
N VAL A 253 -9.35 8.55 17.69
CA VAL A 253 -9.93 8.97 16.40
C VAL A 253 -10.73 10.27 16.56
N GLY A 254 -11.45 10.42 17.67
CA GLY A 254 -12.14 11.66 18.04
C GLY A 254 -11.20 12.85 18.21
N LEU A 255 -10.02 12.62 18.79
CA LEU A 255 -8.96 13.63 18.88
C LEU A 255 -8.46 14.02 17.46
N PHE A 256 -8.27 13.06 16.56
CA PHE A 256 -7.88 13.34 15.18
C PHE A 256 -8.94 14.16 14.43
N ASN A 257 -10.23 13.84 14.60
CA ASN A 257 -11.33 14.65 14.06
C ASN A 257 -11.26 16.11 14.51
N GLN A 258 -10.94 16.33 15.79
CA GLN A 258 -10.90 17.67 16.37
C GLN A 258 -9.75 18.53 15.84
N TYR A 259 -8.58 17.95 15.59
CA TYR A 259 -7.36 18.67 15.27
C TYR A 259 -6.94 18.59 13.79
N SER A 260 -7.78 17.99 12.94
CA SER A 260 -7.62 17.97 11.49
C SER A 260 -8.16 19.23 10.81
N ASP A 261 -7.83 19.40 9.53
CA ASP A 261 -8.42 20.46 8.70
C ASP A 261 -9.90 20.16 8.43
N PRO A 262 -10.84 20.95 8.97
CA PRO A 262 -12.26 20.67 8.82
C PRO A 262 -12.75 20.78 7.36
N SER A 263 -11.99 21.46 6.49
CA SER A 263 -12.35 21.59 5.07
C SER A 263 -11.99 20.36 4.25
N LEU A 264 -11.05 19.53 4.74
CA LEU A 264 -10.55 18.35 4.08
C LEU A 264 -10.93 17.03 4.79
N LEU A 265 -11.41 17.09 6.02
CA LEU A 265 -11.61 15.95 6.90
C LEU A 265 -12.43 14.80 6.27
N VAL A 266 -13.41 15.11 5.42
CA VAL A 266 -14.28 14.13 4.74
C VAL A 266 -14.32 14.31 3.21
N SER A 267 -13.36 15.02 2.66
CA SER A 267 -13.33 15.34 1.23
C SER A 267 -11.91 15.34 0.63
N CYS A 268 -10.91 15.05 1.43
CA CYS A 268 -9.51 15.01 1.02
C CYS A 268 -9.26 13.83 0.06
N THR A 269 -8.36 14.02 -0.88
CA THR A 269 -7.75 12.91 -1.62
C THR A 269 -6.45 12.49 -0.95
N TYR A 270 -5.97 11.29 -1.26
CA TYR A 270 -4.65 10.81 -0.82
C TYR A 270 -3.55 11.83 -1.18
N ASP A 271 -3.49 12.26 -2.44
CA ASP A 271 -2.47 13.21 -2.91
C ASP A 271 -2.51 14.54 -2.14
N GLN A 272 -3.71 15.06 -1.84
CA GLN A 272 -3.84 16.30 -1.06
C GLN A 272 -3.34 16.13 0.38
N GLN A 273 -3.60 14.98 1.00
CA GLN A 273 -3.15 14.69 2.35
C GLN A 273 -1.62 14.68 2.41
N ILE A 274 -0.96 13.97 1.49
CA ILE A 274 0.49 13.85 1.47
C ILE A 274 1.15 15.16 1.07
N LEU A 275 0.64 15.85 0.04
CA LEU A 275 1.14 17.15 -0.40
C LEU A 275 1.14 18.18 0.74
N ASN A 276 0.08 18.21 1.56
CA ASN A 276 0.01 19.12 2.71
C ASN A 276 1.04 18.75 3.79
N PHE A 277 1.24 17.46 4.06
CA PHE A 277 2.28 17.02 4.99
C PHE A 277 3.68 17.33 4.44
N ALA A 278 3.98 16.99 3.19
CA ALA A 278 5.24 17.30 2.51
C ALA A 278 5.54 18.82 2.48
N SER A 279 4.49 19.65 2.39
CA SER A 279 4.60 21.12 2.45
C SER A 279 4.76 21.68 3.88
N GLY A 280 4.88 20.84 4.92
CA GLY A 280 5.00 21.25 6.31
C GLY A 280 3.74 21.90 6.89
N LYS A 281 2.55 21.58 6.35
CA LYS A 281 1.25 22.14 6.81
C LYS A 281 0.63 21.35 7.95
N TYR A 282 1.11 20.15 8.19
CA TYR A 282 0.70 19.26 9.28
C TYR A 282 1.92 18.85 10.11
N ALA A 283 1.74 18.72 11.42
CA ALA A 283 2.77 18.16 12.31
C ALA A 283 2.75 16.63 12.29
N PHE A 284 1.56 16.05 12.12
CA PHE A 284 1.34 14.61 12.03
C PHE A 284 0.50 14.26 10.80
N VAL A 285 0.57 12.99 10.35
CA VAL A 285 -0.30 12.44 9.31
C VAL A 285 -0.60 10.97 9.58
N THR A 286 -1.86 10.56 9.37
CA THR A 286 -2.33 9.18 9.53
C THR A 286 -2.13 8.37 8.26
N GLN A 287 -0.87 8.11 7.91
CA GLN A 287 -0.49 7.27 6.78
C GLN A 287 0.72 6.41 7.18
N GLY A 288 1.08 5.45 6.35
CA GLY A 288 2.25 4.63 6.59
C GLY A 288 3.51 5.16 5.90
N SER A 289 4.57 4.34 5.96
CA SER A 289 5.88 4.69 5.42
C SER A 289 5.90 4.94 3.91
N TRP A 290 4.98 4.37 3.15
CA TRP A 290 4.86 4.57 1.69
C TRP A 290 4.77 6.04 1.24
N ILE A 291 4.38 6.96 2.13
CA ILE A 291 4.37 8.39 1.81
C ILE A 291 5.78 8.97 1.62
N GLY A 292 6.82 8.32 2.16
CA GLY A 292 8.20 8.74 2.02
C GLY A 292 8.65 8.82 0.56
N VAL A 293 8.30 7.81 -0.23
CA VAL A 293 8.55 7.79 -1.68
C VAL A 293 7.78 8.93 -2.37
N THR A 294 6.50 9.12 -2.06
CA THR A 294 5.70 10.20 -2.63
C THR A 294 6.30 11.58 -2.31
N MET A 295 6.72 11.81 -1.06
CA MET A 295 7.35 13.07 -0.64
C MET A 295 8.66 13.35 -1.37
N THR A 296 9.45 12.32 -1.67
CA THR A 296 10.77 12.48 -2.30
C THR A 296 10.75 12.40 -3.83
N THR A 297 9.60 12.04 -4.41
CA THR A 297 9.39 11.96 -5.87
C THR A 297 8.30 12.94 -6.34
N ASN A 298 7.03 12.62 -6.15
CA ASN A 298 5.89 13.39 -6.67
C ASN A 298 5.79 14.79 -6.05
N ASP A 299 6.02 14.90 -4.72
CA ASP A 299 5.90 16.12 -3.94
C ASP A 299 7.27 16.73 -3.59
N LYS A 300 8.32 16.31 -4.30
CA LYS A 300 9.70 16.69 -4.01
C LYS A 300 9.93 18.19 -3.94
N GLU A 301 9.38 18.95 -4.90
CA GLU A 301 9.55 20.41 -4.94
C GLU A 301 8.96 21.06 -3.67
N GLN A 302 7.80 20.60 -3.22
CA GLN A 302 7.13 21.13 -2.04
C GLN A 302 7.86 20.71 -0.75
N TYR A 303 8.33 19.46 -0.70
CA TYR A 303 9.12 18.96 0.42
C TYR A 303 10.46 19.69 0.56
N GLU A 304 11.17 19.92 -0.54
CA GLU A 304 12.38 20.73 -0.56
C GLU A 304 12.12 22.20 -0.18
N ALA A 305 11.02 22.79 -0.67
CA ALA A 305 10.63 24.15 -0.31
C ALA A 305 10.25 24.28 1.18
N ALA A 306 9.76 23.21 1.80
CA ALA A 306 9.49 23.11 3.25
C ALA A 306 10.76 22.85 4.09
N GLY A 307 11.93 22.71 3.44
CA GLY A 307 13.22 22.52 4.11
C GLY A 307 13.70 21.09 4.18
N SER A 308 13.06 20.14 3.50
CA SER A 308 13.38 18.70 3.57
C SER A 308 13.49 18.24 5.03
N PHE A 309 12.47 18.56 5.81
CA PHE A 309 12.44 18.31 7.25
C PHE A 309 12.61 16.84 7.58
N LYS A 310 13.12 16.54 8.75
CA LYS A 310 13.22 15.16 9.23
C LYS A 310 11.84 14.62 9.56
N VAL A 311 11.59 13.38 9.20
CA VAL A 311 10.38 12.65 9.57
C VAL A 311 10.71 11.53 10.55
N GLY A 312 9.70 11.06 11.24
CA GLY A 312 9.72 9.85 12.04
C GLY A 312 8.32 9.30 12.16
N MET A 313 8.19 8.17 12.86
CA MET A 313 6.93 7.50 13.11
C MET A 313 6.82 7.14 14.57
N LEU A 314 5.63 7.26 15.14
CA LEU A 314 5.31 6.92 16.51
C LEU A 314 4.24 5.83 16.55
N PRO A 315 4.15 5.05 17.63
CA PRO A 315 2.92 4.35 17.97
C PRO A 315 1.73 5.32 18.00
N TYR A 316 0.55 4.84 17.66
CA TYR A 316 -0.68 5.63 17.86
C TYR A 316 -1.01 5.81 19.33
N ALA A 317 -0.52 4.89 20.19
CA ALA A 317 -0.55 4.99 21.64
C ALA A 317 -1.92 5.39 22.22
N PHE A 318 -3.00 4.77 21.73
CA PHE A 318 -4.35 5.00 22.25
C PHE A 318 -4.58 4.35 23.63
N GLU A 319 -3.65 3.54 24.09
CA GLU A 319 -3.53 3.05 25.47
C GLU A 319 -2.13 3.38 26.02
N GLU A 320 -2.05 3.53 27.35
CA GLU A 320 -0.77 3.83 27.99
C GLU A 320 0.24 2.70 27.81
N GLY A 321 1.44 3.06 27.39
CA GLY A 321 2.56 2.12 27.28
C GLY A 321 2.61 1.33 25.98
N GLN A 322 1.72 1.60 25.03
CA GLN A 322 1.87 1.06 23.68
C GLN A 322 3.13 1.68 23.02
N ASP A 323 4.04 0.84 22.60
CA ASP A 323 5.34 1.26 22.09
C ASP A 323 5.76 0.53 20.80
N THR A 324 4.78 -0.07 20.10
CA THR A 324 4.97 -0.75 18.82
C THR A 324 4.40 0.07 17.66
N ILE A 325 5.07 0.03 16.52
CA ILE A 325 4.48 0.36 15.22
C ILE A 325 4.09 -0.92 14.51
N LEU A 326 3.14 -0.87 13.59
CA LEU A 326 2.71 -2.05 12.85
C LEU A 326 3.56 -2.19 11.59
N THR A 327 4.15 -3.37 11.37
CA THR A 327 5.02 -3.62 10.21
C THR A 327 4.68 -4.92 9.53
N ASN A 328 4.69 -4.91 8.20
CA ASN A 328 4.58 -6.12 7.38
C ASN A 328 5.07 -5.87 5.95
N SER A 329 5.13 -6.93 5.15
CA SER A 329 5.13 -6.77 3.70
C SER A 329 3.74 -6.31 3.24
N PRO A 330 3.62 -5.25 2.44
CA PRO A 330 2.32 -4.76 1.97
C PRO A 330 1.70 -5.70 0.94
N SER A 331 2.53 -6.50 0.29
CA SER A 331 2.18 -7.53 -0.67
C SER A 331 3.41 -8.39 -0.98
N TRP A 332 3.17 -9.50 -1.63
CA TRP A 332 4.21 -10.49 -1.95
C TRP A 332 4.21 -10.82 -3.44
N TRP A 333 5.36 -11.17 -3.97
CA TRP A 333 5.47 -11.78 -5.28
C TRP A 333 5.28 -13.29 -5.16
N ALA A 334 4.23 -13.81 -5.79
CA ALA A 334 3.96 -15.23 -5.90
C ALA A 334 4.49 -15.76 -7.23
N VAL A 335 4.86 -17.04 -7.26
CA VAL A 335 5.31 -17.73 -8.49
C VAL A 335 4.18 -18.65 -8.96
N TYR A 336 3.78 -18.51 -10.24
CA TYR A 336 2.87 -19.47 -10.86
C TYR A 336 3.55 -20.83 -11.04
N ASP A 337 2.88 -21.91 -10.60
CA ASP A 337 3.41 -23.29 -10.71
C ASP A 337 3.24 -23.81 -12.15
N GLY A 338 4.06 -23.28 -13.05
CA GLY A 338 4.11 -23.58 -14.47
C GLY A 338 5.50 -24.02 -14.91
N ASP A 339 5.67 -24.14 -16.23
CA ASP A 339 6.93 -24.62 -16.83
C ASP A 339 8.17 -23.78 -16.49
N LYS A 340 7.97 -22.52 -16.04
CA LYS A 340 9.04 -21.58 -15.71
C LYS A 340 9.21 -21.35 -14.19
N ALA A 341 8.52 -22.11 -13.36
CA ALA A 341 8.54 -21.90 -11.91
C ALA A 341 9.97 -21.91 -11.31
N ASP A 342 10.83 -22.82 -11.77
CA ASP A 342 12.23 -22.88 -11.28
C ASP A 342 13.03 -21.64 -11.69
N ALA A 343 12.83 -21.11 -12.92
CA ALA A 343 13.50 -19.88 -13.35
C ALA A 343 12.97 -18.66 -12.59
N ALA A 344 11.67 -18.60 -12.31
CA ALA A 344 11.04 -17.56 -11.50
C ALA A 344 11.57 -17.58 -10.05
N LYS A 345 11.65 -18.74 -9.42
CA LYS A 345 12.26 -18.90 -8.09
C LYS A 345 13.72 -18.48 -8.06
N ALA A 346 14.50 -18.81 -9.09
CA ALA A 346 15.89 -18.37 -9.21
C ALA A 346 16.02 -16.84 -9.31
N PHE A 347 15.10 -16.17 -10.03
CA PHE A 347 15.04 -14.70 -10.06
C PHE A 347 14.74 -14.11 -8.68
N LEU A 348 13.76 -14.65 -7.95
CA LEU A 348 13.43 -14.19 -6.60
C LEU A 348 14.58 -14.45 -5.61
N GLN A 349 15.25 -15.59 -5.70
CA GLN A 349 16.47 -15.85 -4.91
C GLN A 349 17.54 -14.78 -5.19
N TRP A 350 17.82 -14.46 -6.46
CA TRP A 350 18.76 -13.40 -6.81
C TRP A 350 18.31 -12.01 -6.29
N CYS A 351 17.01 -11.74 -6.30
CA CYS A 351 16.45 -10.49 -5.73
C CYS A 351 16.75 -10.38 -4.22
N SER A 352 16.83 -11.49 -3.47
CA SER A 352 17.20 -11.49 -2.05
C SER A 352 18.70 -11.36 -1.80
N GLU A 353 19.53 -11.53 -2.82
CA GLU A 353 20.99 -11.46 -2.72
C GLU A 353 21.52 -10.02 -2.90
N ASP A 354 22.84 -9.87 -2.73
CA ASP A 354 23.51 -8.57 -2.66
C ASP A 354 23.18 -7.63 -3.83
N ALA A 355 23.21 -8.13 -5.07
CA ALA A 355 22.97 -7.32 -6.27
C ALA A 355 21.50 -6.88 -6.39
N GLY A 356 20.58 -7.81 -6.15
CA GLY A 356 19.13 -7.52 -6.17
C GLY A 356 18.74 -6.58 -5.04
N GLN A 357 19.18 -6.85 -3.82
CA GLN A 357 18.90 -6.01 -2.66
C GLN A 357 19.44 -4.59 -2.81
N LYS A 358 20.60 -4.43 -3.43
CA LYS A 358 21.12 -3.09 -3.71
C LYS A 358 20.15 -2.24 -4.52
N ILE A 359 19.63 -2.78 -5.62
CA ILE A 359 18.70 -2.07 -6.50
C ILE A 359 17.35 -1.84 -5.82
N LEU A 360 16.82 -2.88 -5.15
CA LEU A 360 15.53 -2.77 -4.46
C LEU A 360 15.59 -1.74 -3.33
N VAL A 361 16.70 -1.62 -2.60
CA VAL A 361 16.83 -0.73 -1.46
C VAL A 361 17.30 0.68 -1.87
N GLU A 362 18.38 0.80 -2.66
CA GLU A 362 18.97 2.10 -2.99
C GLU A 362 18.25 2.81 -4.14
N ASP A 363 17.75 2.07 -5.15
CA ASP A 363 17.14 2.66 -6.34
C ASP A 363 15.59 2.68 -6.25
N ALA A 364 14.95 1.58 -5.76
CA ALA A 364 13.51 1.54 -5.59
C ALA A 364 13.03 2.12 -4.25
N GLY A 365 13.93 2.36 -3.30
CA GLY A 365 13.61 2.93 -1.99
C GLY A 365 12.95 1.94 -1.03
N PHE A 366 12.96 0.65 -1.33
CA PHE A 366 12.35 -0.35 -0.48
C PHE A 366 13.12 -0.54 0.83
N ILE A 367 12.39 -0.86 1.89
CA ILE A 367 12.97 -1.29 3.16
C ILE A 367 13.05 -2.81 3.10
N SER A 368 14.26 -3.34 3.13
CA SER A 368 14.48 -4.77 2.97
C SER A 368 13.82 -5.58 4.07
N PRO A 369 13.08 -6.65 3.74
CA PRO A 369 12.59 -7.63 4.70
C PRO A 369 13.64 -8.69 5.09
N PHE A 370 14.85 -8.64 4.50
CA PHE A 370 15.91 -9.64 4.71
C PHE A 370 16.93 -9.18 5.74
N LYS A 371 17.20 -10.05 6.72
CA LYS A 371 18.12 -9.80 7.84
C LYS A 371 19.57 -9.57 7.39
N SER A 372 20.00 -10.21 6.30
CA SER A 372 21.34 -10.10 5.73
C SER A 372 21.56 -8.83 4.90
N CYS A 373 20.51 -8.06 4.59
CA CYS A 373 20.65 -6.85 3.81
C CYS A 373 21.49 -5.80 4.51
N LYS A 374 22.49 -5.28 3.80
CA LYS A 374 23.44 -4.27 4.31
C LYS A 374 23.18 -2.86 3.78
N TYR A 375 22.23 -2.71 2.88
CA TYR A 375 21.90 -1.45 2.25
C TYR A 375 20.88 -0.66 3.08
N THR A 376 20.98 0.66 3.01
CA THR A 376 20.03 1.56 3.68
C THR A 376 19.14 2.20 2.63
N SER A 377 17.84 2.10 2.82
CA SER A 377 16.87 2.73 1.95
C SER A 377 16.99 4.25 1.96
N VAL A 378 16.71 4.86 0.82
CA VAL A 378 16.61 6.34 0.67
C VAL A 378 15.28 6.88 1.19
N ASP A 379 14.35 6.01 1.54
CA ASP A 379 13.07 6.40 2.14
C ASP A 379 13.30 7.13 3.47
N PRO A 380 12.71 8.32 3.68
CA PRO A 380 12.96 9.10 4.89
C PRO A 380 12.48 8.45 6.19
N PHE A 381 11.58 7.45 6.12
CA PHE A 381 11.12 6.68 7.29
C PHE A 381 11.95 5.43 7.58
N ALA A 382 12.83 5.01 6.65
CA ALA A 382 13.55 3.74 6.74
C ALA A 382 14.32 3.57 8.05
N GLN A 383 15.00 4.61 8.51
CA GLN A 383 15.78 4.53 9.76
C GLN A 383 14.87 4.28 10.96
N THR A 384 13.75 5.00 11.06
CA THR A 384 12.78 4.81 12.15
C THR A 384 12.24 3.38 12.18
N ILE A 385 11.83 2.85 11.02
CA ILE A 385 11.30 1.50 10.91
C ILE A 385 12.35 0.47 11.31
N THR A 386 13.57 0.63 10.81
CA THR A 386 14.70 -0.25 11.16
C THR A 386 14.96 -0.24 12.66
N ASP A 387 14.93 0.93 13.31
CA ASP A 387 15.12 1.05 14.76
C ASP A 387 14.04 0.31 15.55
N TYR A 388 12.76 0.43 15.15
CA TYR A 388 11.66 -0.31 15.77
C TYR A 388 11.79 -1.83 15.57
N MET A 389 12.11 -2.27 14.36
CA MET A 389 12.34 -3.69 14.07
C MET A 389 13.51 -4.26 14.89
N GLN A 390 14.64 -3.56 14.96
CA GLN A 390 15.80 -3.97 15.75
C GLN A 390 15.53 -4.00 17.25
N ALA A 391 14.65 -3.13 17.73
CA ALA A 391 14.21 -3.09 19.12
C ALA A 391 13.17 -4.18 19.47
N GLY A 392 12.66 -4.92 18.47
CA GLY A 392 11.55 -5.86 18.65
C GLY A 392 10.22 -5.17 19.01
N LYS A 393 10.06 -3.89 18.60
CA LYS A 393 8.87 -3.07 18.91
C LYS A 393 7.98 -2.94 17.70
N THR A 394 7.56 -4.06 17.14
CA THR A 394 6.67 -4.13 15.98
C THR A 394 5.53 -5.10 16.21
N SER A 395 4.33 -4.68 15.85
CA SER A 395 3.13 -5.53 15.75
C SER A 395 2.87 -5.95 14.31
N ALA A 396 1.97 -6.87 14.08
CA ALA A 396 1.64 -7.40 12.76
C ALA A 396 0.66 -6.49 11.99
N TRP A 397 0.22 -6.95 10.82
CA TRP A 397 -0.87 -6.41 10.01
C TRP A 397 -1.91 -7.49 9.78
N HIS A 398 -2.72 -7.80 10.80
CA HIS A 398 -3.74 -8.84 10.69
C HIS A 398 -4.93 -8.42 9.81
N PHE A 399 -5.11 -7.11 9.55
CA PHE A 399 -6.14 -6.64 8.62
C PHE A 399 -6.07 -7.28 7.22
N LEU A 400 -4.89 -7.76 6.80
CA LEU A 400 -4.71 -8.49 5.54
C LEU A 400 -5.50 -9.82 5.50
N GLY A 401 -5.92 -10.33 6.66
CA GLY A 401 -6.80 -11.48 6.81
C GLY A 401 -8.28 -11.12 7.02
N ASN A 402 -8.63 -9.85 7.09
CA ASN A 402 -10.00 -9.41 7.25
C ASN A 402 -10.89 -9.80 6.06
N LYS A 403 -12.20 -9.95 6.31
CA LYS A 403 -13.16 -10.28 5.26
C LYS A 403 -13.12 -9.23 4.16
N GLU A 404 -12.93 -9.68 2.91
CA GLU A 404 -12.81 -8.82 1.73
C GLU A 404 -13.90 -7.74 1.69
N GLY A 405 -13.49 -6.49 1.49
CA GLY A 405 -14.40 -5.35 1.38
C GLY A 405 -14.96 -4.84 2.71
N LEU A 406 -14.51 -5.32 3.87
CA LEU A 406 -14.93 -4.81 5.18
C LEU A 406 -14.75 -3.30 5.28
N ALA A 407 -13.59 -2.79 4.95
CA ALA A 407 -13.28 -1.36 4.98
C ALA A 407 -14.19 -0.56 4.05
N GLN A 408 -14.35 -1.00 2.80
CA GLN A 408 -15.12 -0.30 1.78
C GLN A 408 -16.63 -0.34 2.05
N ASN A 409 -17.17 -1.49 2.42
CA ASN A 409 -18.61 -1.72 2.45
C ASN A 409 -19.24 -1.55 3.84
N ALA A 410 -18.41 -1.50 4.90
CA ALA A 410 -18.92 -1.40 6.26
C ALA A 410 -18.27 -0.25 7.06
N LEU A 411 -16.93 -0.15 7.10
CA LEU A 411 -16.27 0.74 8.03
C LEU A 411 -16.11 2.17 7.52
N GLY A 412 -15.71 2.38 6.26
CA GLY A 412 -15.38 3.71 5.73
C GLY A 412 -16.49 4.75 5.93
N VAL A 413 -17.75 4.38 5.71
CA VAL A 413 -18.90 5.29 5.93
C VAL A 413 -19.08 5.62 7.43
N VAL A 414 -18.81 4.67 8.33
CA VAL A 414 -18.96 4.88 9.78
C VAL A 414 -17.87 5.85 10.29
N TYR A 415 -16.62 5.73 9.78
CA TYR A 415 -15.56 6.70 10.07
C TYR A 415 -15.91 8.10 9.55
N GLN A 416 -16.42 8.18 8.31
CA GLN A 416 -16.87 9.47 7.74
C GLN A 416 -17.99 10.10 8.55
N ASP A 417 -18.96 9.33 9.03
CA ASP A 417 -20.05 9.81 9.86
C ASP A 417 -19.54 10.30 11.23
N TYR A 418 -18.52 9.66 11.80
CA TYR A 418 -17.89 10.11 13.02
C TYR A 418 -17.11 11.42 12.79
N ALA A 419 -16.35 11.51 11.72
CA ALA A 419 -15.61 12.70 11.33
C ALA A 419 -16.55 13.89 10.99
N SER A 420 -17.67 13.62 10.32
CA SER A 420 -18.70 14.63 10.01
C SER A 420 -19.50 15.10 11.23
N GLY A 421 -19.33 14.45 12.38
CA GLY A 421 -20.11 14.72 13.60
C GLY A 421 -21.55 14.23 13.52
N ASN A 422 -21.90 13.34 12.61
CA ASN A 422 -23.17 12.60 12.62
C ASN A 422 -23.21 11.63 13.80
N ILE A 423 -22.09 10.97 14.08
CA ILE A 423 -21.82 10.23 15.30
C ILE A 423 -21.12 11.16 16.28
N LYS A 424 -21.62 11.27 17.53
CA LYS A 424 -21.25 12.36 18.43
C LYS A 424 -20.12 12.06 19.40
N ASP A 425 -19.92 10.80 19.74
CA ASP A 425 -18.97 10.38 20.77
C ASP A 425 -18.39 8.98 20.48
N ALA A 426 -17.32 8.65 21.19
CA ALA A 426 -16.57 7.40 21.03
C ALA A 426 -17.41 6.15 21.37
N GLU A 427 -18.27 6.23 22.37
CA GLU A 427 -19.15 5.10 22.76
C GLU A 427 -20.15 4.79 21.64
N THR A 428 -20.82 5.81 21.09
CA THR A 428 -21.75 5.67 19.96
C THR A 428 -21.04 5.15 18.72
N PHE A 429 -19.84 5.66 18.43
CA PHE A 429 -19.01 5.17 17.31
C PHE A 429 -18.66 3.69 17.49
N THR A 430 -18.23 3.29 18.67
CA THR A 430 -17.94 1.89 19.04
C THR A 430 -19.14 0.98 18.83
N ASP A 431 -20.32 1.40 19.27
CA ASP A 431 -21.55 0.62 19.11
C ASP A 431 -21.93 0.43 17.65
N ILE A 432 -21.77 1.47 16.83
CA ILE A 432 -22.09 1.42 15.39
C ILE A 432 -21.07 0.53 14.67
N VAL A 433 -19.76 0.66 14.94
CA VAL A 433 -18.74 -0.24 14.37
C VAL A 433 -19.01 -1.68 14.75
N SER A 434 -19.31 -1.96 16.03
CA SER A 434 -19.66 -3.31 16.50
C SER A 434 -20.87 -3.91 15.77
N GLN A 435 -21.85 -3.10 15.41
CA GLN A 435 -22.99 -3.54 14.63
C GLN A 435 -22.63 -3.76 13.15
N ALA A 436 -21.85 -2.86 12.56
CA ALA A 436 -21.42 -2.93 11.16
C ALA A 436 -20.57 -4.18 10.91
N THR A 437 -19.58 -4.44 11.78
CA THR A 437 -18.73 -5.63 11.68
C THR A 437 -19.53 -6.91 11.86
N ALA A 438 -20.37 -7.00 12.90
CA ALA A 438 -21.21 -8.19 13.13
C ALA A 438 -22.17 -8.45 11.95
N GLN A 439 -22.75 -7.42 11.35
CA GLN A 439 -23.59 -7.56 10.16
C GLN A 439 -22.79 -7.99 8.94
N TYR A 440 -21.57 -7.52 8.79
CA TYR A 440 -20.72 -7.84 7.64
C TYR A 440 -20.23 -9.29 7.68
N TYR A 441 -19.94 -9.82 8.87
CA TYR A 441 -19.49 -11.20 9.07
C TYR A 441 -20.64 -12.23 9.21
N SER A 442 -21.89 -11.78 9.25
CA SER A 442 -23.09 -12.65 9.39
C SER A 442 -23.39 -13.53 8.18
#